data_c69f07a967433a97530c4a4c3ff8fe90
#
_entry.id   c69f07a967433a97530c4a4c3ff8fe90
#
_cell.length_a   1.000
_cell.length_b   1.000
_cell.length_c   1.000
_cell.angle_alpha   90.00
_cell.angle_beta   90.00
_cell.angle_gamma   90.00
#
_symmetry.space_group_name_H-M   'P 1'
#
loop_
_entity.id
_entity.type
_entity.pdbx_description
1 polymer ?
#
loop_
_entity_poly.entity_id
_entity_poly.type
_entity_poly.pdbx_seq_one_letter_code
_entity_poly.pdbx_strand_id
1 'polypeptide(L)'
;QAAHNLALSIDERLQALVYRELNNAVAFNKAESGSAVLVDVATGEVLAMASSPSYNPNNFAGTAKDAMRNRSITDVFEPGSTVKPMVVMTALQRGIVNENTVLNTIPYRINGHEIKDVARYSELTLTGVLQKSSNVGVSKLALAMPSSALVDTYSRFGLGKATNLGLVGERSGLYPQKQRWSDIERATFSFGYGLMVTPLQLARVYATIGSYGIYRPLSITKVDPPVPGERVFPESIVRTVVHMMESVALPGGGGVKAAIKGYRIAIKTGTAKKVGPDGRYINKYIAYTAGVAPASNPRFALVVVINDPQAGKYYGGAVSAPVFGAIMGGVLRTMNIEPDALATGEKSEFVINQGEGT
;
A
#
# COMPACT_ATOMS: atom_id res chain seq x y z
N GLN A 1 31.72 30.44 -6.11
CA GLN A 1 30.30 30.00 -6.08
C GLN A 1 30.04 29.36 -4.73
N ALA A 2 29.15 29.95 -3.95
CA ALA A 2 28.75 29.37 -2.66
C ALA A 2 28.04 28.05 -2.94
N ALA A 3 28.48 26.97 -2.31
CA ALA A 3 27.79 25.70 -2.36
C ALA A 3 26.40 25.87 -1.75
N HIS A 4 25.36 25.62 -2.53
CA HIS A 4 24.02 25.60 -2.02
C HIS A 4 23.81 24.31 -1.21
N ASN A 5 23.67 24.44 0.11
CA ASN A 5 23.31 23.31 0.97
C ASN A 5 21.84 22.99 0.76
N LEU A 6 21.58 21.88 0.05
CA LEU A 6 20.22 21.33 -0.07
C LEU A 6 19.84 20.68 1.25
N ALA A 7 18.72 21.14 1.85
CA ALA A 7 18.17 20.48 3.02
C ALA A 7 17.40 19.23 2.55
N LEU A 8 17.80 18.05 3.06
CA LEU A 8 17.11 16.80 2.76
C LEU A 8 15.79 16.72 3.53
N SER A 9 14.79 16.09 2.91
CA SER A 9 13.49 15.79 3.53
C SER A 9 13.57 14.67 4.57
N ILE A 10 14.59 13.81 4.48
CA ILE A 10 14.76 12.70 5.41
C ILE A 10 14.91 13.25 6.83
N ASP A 11 14.05 12.77 7.74
CA ASP A 11 14.13 13.05 9.17
C ASP A 11 15.00 11.96 9.82
N GLU A 12 16.10 12.33 10.45
CA GLU A 12 17.06 11.36 11.03
C GLU A 12 16.41 10.47 12.10
N ARG A 13 15.50 11.01 12.91
CA ARG A 13 14.80 10.23 13.95
C ARG A 13 13.89 9.20 13.33
N LEU A 14 13.15 9.60 12.29
CA LEU A 14 12.22 8.71 11.57
C LEU A 14 12.99 7.68 10.75
N GLN A 15 14.08 8.08 10.12
CA GLN A 15 14.93 7.16 9.36
C GLN A 15 15.52 6.08 10.28
N ALA A 16 16.02 6.45 11.45
CA ALA A 16 16.56 5.50 12.42
C ALA A 16 15.50 4.53 12.94
N LEU A 17 14.30 5.04 13.24
CA LEU A 17 13.17 4.21 13.68
C LEU A 17 12.75 3.21 12.60
N VAL A 18 12.57 3.70 11.39
CA VAL A 18 12.13 2.87 10.24
C VAL A 18 13.15 1.78 9.96
N TYR A 19 14.43 2.15 9.90
CA TYR A 19 15.51 1.19 9.65
C TYR A 19 15.58 0.11 10.72
N ARG A 20 15.52 0.50 11.99
CA ARG A 20 15.58 -0.45 13.11
C ARG A 20 14.43 -1.47 13.05
N GLU A 21 13.20 -1.01 12.89
CA GLU A 21 12.03 -1.89 12.85
C GLU A 21 12.05 -2.79 11.60
N LEU A 22 12.45 -2.24 10.47
CA LEU A 22 12.59 -3.02 9.24
C LEU A 22 13.67 -4.10 9.37
N ASN A 23 14.84 -3.73 9.88
CA ASN A 23 15.93 -4.67 10.04
C ASN A 23 15.59 -5.81 11.01
N ASN A 24 14.93 -5.48 12.12
CA ASN A 24 14.43 -6.48 13.07
C ASN A 24 13.43 -7.42 12.41
N ALA A 25 12.52 -6.90 11.59
CA ALA A 25 11.50 -7.69 10.90
C ALA A 25 12.11 -8.63 9.85
N VAL A 26 13.11 -8.17 9.09
CA VAL A 26 13.81 -9.01 8.12
C VAL A 26 14.52 -10.16 8.81
N ALA A 27 15.17 -9.91 9.95
CA ALA A 27 15.81 -10.95 10.74
C ALA A 27 14.79 -11.91 11.37
N PHE A 28 13.76 -11.39 12.00
CA PHE A 28 12.71 -12.20 12.64
C PHE A 28 12.00 -13.14 11.66
N ASN A 29 11.69 -12.65 10.47
CA ASN A 29 11.00 -13.42 9.45
C ASN A 29 11.95 -14.24 8.58
N LYS A 30 13.26 -14.21 8.84
CA LYS A 30 14.28 -14.85 8.00
C LYS A 30 14.07 -14.50 6.52
N ALA A 31 13.78 -13.25 6.27
CA ALA A 31 13.52 -12.74 4.94
C ALA A 31 14.82 -12.45 4.20
N GLU A 32 14.77 -12.54 2.87
CA GLU A 32 15.90 -12.17 2.03
C GLU A 32 16.20 -10.68 2.13
N SER A 33 15.17 -9.86 2.16
CA SER A 33 15.29 -8.40 2.22
C SER A 33 13.98 -7.73 2.62
N GLY A 34 14.05 -6.44 2.84
CA GLY A 34 12.89 -5.61 3.07
C GLY A 34 13.14 -4.16 2.68
N SER A 35 12.07 -3.42 2.51
CA SER A 35 12.11 -1.99 2.28
C SER A 35 10.92 -1.30 2.95
N ALA A 36 11.10 -0.05 3.33
CA ALA A 36 10.05 0.78 3.89
C ALA A 36 10.22 2.22 3.44
N VAL A 37 9.12 2.86 3.07
CA VAL A 37 9.08 4.25 2.62
C VAL A 37 8.01 4.99 3.39
N LEU A 38 8.38 6.10 4.00
CA LEU A 38 7.49 7.00 4.74
C LEU A 38 7.43 8.35 4.04
N VAL A 39 6.24 8.82 3.74
CA VAL A 39 5.99 10.07 2.99
C VAL A 39 5.09 10.99 3.80
N ASP A 40 5.40 12.28 3.80
CA ASP A 40 4.50 13.32 4.29
C ASP A 40 3.39 13.56 3.26
N VAL A 41 2.17 13.31 3.67
CA VAL A 41 1.00 13.39 2.78
C VAL A 41 0.77 14.80 2.24
N ALA A 42 1.02 15.82 3.06
CA ALA A 42 0.74 17.22 2.70
C ALA A 42 1.77 17.81 1.73
N THR A 43 2.99 17.26 1.69
CA THR A 43 4.09 17.88 0.96
C THR A 43 4.69 16.98 -0.12
N GLY A 44 4.50 15.67 -0.04
CA GLY A 44 5.18 14.70 -0.89
C GLY A 44 6.63 14.44 -0.48
N GLU A 45 7.09 15.02 0.64
CA GLU A 45 8.43 14.78 1.13
C GLU A 45 8.61 13.33 1.58
N VAL A 46 9.71 12.71 1.14
CA VAL A 46 10.14 11.41 1.66
C VAL A 46 10.83 11.65 3.00
N LEU A 47 10.19 11.22 4.08
CA LEU A 47 10.69 11.41 5.45
C LEU A 47 11.63 10.30 5.88
N ALA A 48 11.45 9.10 5.36
CA ALA A 48 12.32 7.96 5.58
C ALA A 48 12.24 7.01 4.39
N MET A 49 13.36 6.39 4.07
CA MET A 49 13.45 5.40 3.02
C MET A 49 14.56 4.43 3.40
N ALA A 50 14.19 3.21 3.76
CA ALA A 50 15.10 2.22 4.31
C ALA A 50 15.08 0.92 3.52
N SER A 51 16.22 0.27 3.45
CA SER A 51 16.38 -1.08 2.90
C SER A 51 17.13 -1.95 3.90
N SER A 52 16.80 -3.24 3.95
CA SER A 52 17.50 -4.23 4.76
C SER A 52 17.68 -5.51 3.94
N PRO A 53 18.86 -6.15 3.91
CA PRO A 53 20.09 -5.68 4.53
C PRO A 53 20.63 -4.41 3.88
N SER A 54 21.40 -3.65 4.65
CA SER A 54 22.03 -2.41 4.22
C SER A 54 23.55 -2.56 4.32
N TYR A 55 24.32 -1.72 3.63
CA TYR A 55 25.77 -1.73 3.73
C TYR A 55 26.25 -1.13 5.05
N ASN A 56 27.39 -1.64 5.54
CA ASN A 56 28.11 -1.06 6.67
C ASN A 56 29.21 -0.14 6.14
N PRO A 57 29.16 1.17 6.37
CA PRO A 57 30.19 2.10 5.90
C PRO A 57 31.59 1.78 6.39
N ASN A 58 31.70 1.13 7.57
CA ASN A 58 32.98 0.78 8.19
C ASN A 58 33.58 -0.55 7.67
N ASN A 59 32.82 -1.33 6.92
CA ASN A 59 33.25 -2.62 6.37
C ASN A 59 32.78 -2.78 4.94
N PHE A 60 33.13 -1.85 4.09
CA PHE A 60 32.66 -1.79 2.71
C PHE A 60 33.09 -3.02 1.88
N ALA A 61 34.32 -3.51 2.10
CA ALA A 61 34.86 -4.63 1.36
C ALA A 61 34.16 -5.96 1.65
N GLY A 62 33.51 -6.10 2.81
CA GLY A 62 32.77 -7.28 3.20
C GLY A 62 31.28 -7.22 2.86
N THR A 63 30.81 -6.13 2.25
CA THR A 63 29.40 -5.92 1.96
C THR A 63 29.06 -6.58 0.63
N ALA A 64 28.01 -7.43 0.61
CA ALA A 64 27.48 -7.98 -0.63
C ALA A 64 26.99 -6.85 -1.54
N LYS A 65 27.23 -6.99 -2.85
CA LYS A 65 26.87 -5.96 -3.84
C LYS A 65 25.39 -5.61 -3.79
N ASP A 66 24.52 -6.59 -3.56
CA ASP A 66 23.06 -6.38 -3.46
C ASP A 66 22.65 -5.59 -2.21
N ALA A 67 23.45 -5.65 -1.11
CA ALA A 67 23.15 -4.89 0.10
C ALA A 67 23.37 -3.38 -0.06
N MET A 68 24.04 -2.96 -1.13
CA MET A 68 24.26 -1.55 -1.46
C MET A 68 23.10 -0.95 -2.26
N ARG A 69 22.21 -1.77 -2.74
CA ARG A 69 21.08 -1.35 -3.59
C ARG A 69 20.01 -0.69 -2.73
N ASN A 70 19.49 0.47 -3.16
CA ASN A 70 18.31 1.07 -2.57
C ASN A 70 17.06 0.38 -3.11
N ARG A 71 16.55 -0.60 -2.38
CA ARG A 71 15.43 -1.45 -2.82
C ARG A 71 14.12 -0.68 -2.98
N SER A 72 13.96 0.44 -2.29
CA SER A 72 12.75 1.26 -2.39
C SER A 72 12.55 1.86 -3.78
N ILE A 73 13.63 2.01 -4.54
CA ILE A 73 13.59 2.60 -5.89
C ILE A 73 13.99 1.62 -7.00
N THR A 74 14.67 0.52 -6.65
CA THR A 74 15.19 -0.44 -7.63
C THR A 74 14.37 -1.70 -7.76
N ASP A 75 13.75 -2.17 -6.66
CA ASP A 75 12.99 -3.40 -6.66
C ASP A 75 11.58 -3.15 -7.20
N VAL A 76 11.11 -4.05 -8.04
CA VAL A 76 9.75 -4.02 -8.57
C VAL A 76 9.02 -5.31 -8.19
N PHE A 77 7.73 -5.17 -7.94
CA PHE A 77 6.87 -6.29 -7.59
C PHE A 77 5.44 -6.00 -8.04
N GLU A 78 4.63 -7.05 -8.17
CA GLU A 78 3.21 -6.88 -8.45
C GLU A 78 2.52 -6.37 -7.18
N PRO A 79 1.77 -5.26 -7.24
CA PRO A 79 1.21 -4.63 -6.05
C PRO A 79 0.08 -5.41 -5.38
N GLY A 80 -0.51 -6.37 -6.07
CA GLY A 80 -1.55 -7.23 -5.51
C GLY A 80 -2.70 -6.44 -4.89
N SER A 81 -3.15 -6.89 -3.75
CA SER A 81 -4.32 -6.34 -3.07
C SER A 81 -4.21 -4.87 -2.64
N THR A 82 -3.02 -4.26 -2.70
CA THR A 82 -2.88 -2.83 -2.37
C THR A 82 -3.58 -1.90 -3.37
N VAL A 83 -3.93 -2.38 -4.56
CA VAL A 83 -4.69 -1.58 -5.55
C VAL A 83 -6.20 -1.64 -5.34
N LYS A 84 -6.71 -2.56 -4.54
CA LYS A 84 -8.16 -2.77 -4.35
C LYS A 84 -8.91 -1.51 -3.91
N PRO A 85 -8.39 -0.65 -3.05
CA PRO A 85 -9.06 0.62 -2.74
C PRO A 85 -9.37 1.45 -3.97
N MET A 86 -8.45 1.51 -4.93
CA MET A 86 -8.65 2.27 -6.18
C MET A 86 -9.73 1.63 -7.08
N VAL A 87 -9.92 0.33 -7.02
CA VAL A 87 -11.01 -0.35 -7.74
C VAL A 87 -12.36 0.09 -7.18
N VAL A 88 -12.50 0.09 -5.86
CA VAL A 88 -13.72 0.54 -5.19
C VAL A 88 -13.99 2.01 -5.49
N MET A 89 -12.96 2.87 -5.44
CA MET A 89 -13.07 4.28 -5.81
C MET A 89 -13.60 4.46 -7.22
N THR A 90 -13.05 3.71 -8.17
CA THR A 90 -13.45 3.80 -9.59
C THR A 90 -14.89 3.35 -9.80
N ALA A 91 -15.32 2.27 -9.16
CA ALA A 91 -16.68 1.78 -9.24
C ALA A 91 -17.69 2.78 -8.65
N LEU A 92 -17.35 3.43 -7.54
CA LEU A 92 -18.18 4.49 -6.96
C LEU A 92 -18.25 5.72 -7.87
N GLN A 93 -17.13 6.16 -8.43
CA GLN A 93 -17.10 7.31 -9.34
C GLN A 93 -17.95 7.08 -10.57
N ARG A 94 -17.93 5.87 -11.12
CA ARG A 94 -18.68 5.52 -12.34
C ARG A 94 -20.14 5.20 -12.07
N GLY A 95 -20.59 5.23 -10.81
CA GLY A 95 -21.97 4.94 -10.45
C GLY A 95 -22.39 3.47 -10.61
N ILE A 96 -21.41 2.56 -10.76
CA ILE A 96 -21.66 1.11 -10.86
C ILE A 96 -22.18 0.59 -9.54
N VAL A 97 -21.71 1.16 -8.46
CA VAL A 97 -22.08 0.86 -7.07
C VAL A 97 -22.28 2.15 -6.29
N ASN A 98 -22.94 2.04 -5.14
CA ASN A 98 -23.01 3.07 -4.12
C ASN A 98 -22.56 2.50 -2.78
N GLU A 99 -22.52 3.32 -1.73
CA GLU A 99 -22.05 2.93 -0.40
C GLU A 99 -22.82 1.76 0.22
N ASN A 100 -24.07 1.55 -0.21
CA ASN A 100 -24.94 0.51 0.32
C ASN A 100 -24.95 -0.77 -0.51
N THR A 101 -24.18 -0.83 -1.59
CA THR A 101 -24.13 -1.97 -2.49
C THR A 101 -23.55 -3.19 -1.78
N VAL A 102 -24.22 -4.34 -1.97
CA VAL A 102 -23.74 -5.66 -1.54
C VAL A 102 -23.43 -6.47 -2.79
N LEU A 103 -22.23 -7.03 -2.84
CA LEU A 103 -21.78 -7.84 -3.97
C LEU A 103 -21.90 -9.31 -3.66
N ASN A 104 -22.31 -10.10 -4.65
CA ASN A 104 -22.20 -11.55 -4.60
C ASN A 104 -20.73 -11.93 -4.76
N THR A 105 -20.16 -12.58 -3.76
CA THR A 105 -18.75 -12.97 -3.72
C THR A 105 -18.54 -14.49 -3.75
N ILE A 106 -19.52 -15.22 -4.25
CA ILE A 106 -19.39 -16.65 -4.49
C ILE A 106 -18.33 -16.87 -5.57
N PRO A 107 -17.38 -17.80 -5.37
CA PRO A 107 -16.39 -18.13 -6.39
C PRO A 107 -17.02 -18.45 -7.74
N TYR A 108 -16.38 -18.03 -8.81
CA TYR A 108 -16.86 -18.24 -10.17
C TYR A 108 -15.68 -18.42 -11.14
N ARG A 109 -15.96 -18.76 -12.38
CA ARG A 109 -14.93 -18.97 -13.39
C ARG A 109 -14.99 -17.94 -14.50
N ILE A 110 -13.81 -17.50 -14.95
CA ILE A 110 -13.62 -16.66 -16.12
C ILE A 110 -12.67 -17.41 -17.05
N ASN A 111 -13.11 -17.73 -18.26
CA ASN A 111 -12.27 -18.43 -19.26
C ASN A 111 -11.58 -19.67 -18.68
N GLY A 112 -12.28 -20.44 -17.86
CA GLY A 112 -11.75 -21.66 -17.23
C GLY A 112 -10.89 -21.40 -15.97
N HIS A 113 -10.60 -20.16 -15.61
CA HIS A 113 -9.85 -19.80 -14.40
C HIS A 113 -10.81 -19.53 -13.24
N GLU A 114 -10.58 -20.16 -12.11
CA GLU A 114 -11.37 -19.93 -10.91
C GLU A 114 -10.95 -18.63 -10.24
N ILE A 115 -11.94 -17.77 -9.95
CA ILE A 115 -11.78 -16.58 -9.14
C ILE A 115 -12.38 -16.88 -7.77
N LYS A 116 -11.53 -16.84 -6.76
CA LYS A 116 -11.90 -17.19 -5.38
C LYS A 116 -11.17 -16.30 -4.37
N ASP A 117 -11.71 -16.27 -3.17
CA ASP A 117 -11.15 -15.60 -2.01
C ASP A 117 -10.48 -16.60 -1.07
N VAL A 118 -9.65 -16.08 -0.14
CA VAL A 118 -8.99 -16.91 0.87
C VAL A 118 -10.03 -17.62 1.74
N ALA A 119 -11.09 -16.91 2.16
CA ALA A 119 -12.25 -17.47 2.84
C ALA A 119 -13.51 -17.21 1.99
N ARG A 120 -14.44 -18.17 2.03
CA ARG A 120 -15.64 -18.07 1.23
C ARG A 120 -16.71 -17.24 1.94
N TYR A 121 -17.16 -16.17 1.27
CA TYR A 121 -18.29 -15.36 1.67
C TYR A 121 -19.33 -15.36 0.53
N SER A 122 -20.60 -15.58 0.86
CA SER A 122 -21.66 -15.56 -0.17
C SER A 122 -21.90 -14.14 -0.70
N GLU A 123 -21.75 -13.13 0.16
CA GLU A 123 -21.88 -11.73 -0.19
C GLU A 123 -21.05 -10.85 0.74
N LEU A 124 -20.60 -9.68 0.25
CA LEU A 124 -19.87 -8.69 1.00
C LEU A 124 -20.33 -7.29 0.62
N THR A 125 -20.35 -6.39 1.59
CA THR A 125 -20.42 -4.95 1.35
C THR A 125 -19.11 -4.47 0.72
N LEU A 126 -19.03 -3.24 0.24
CA LEU A 126 -17.77 -2.67 -0.27
C LEU A 126 -16.72 -2.62 0.83
N THR A 127 -17.09 -2.24 2.05
CA THR A 127 -16.19 -2.32 3.22
C THR A 127 -15.69 -3.75 3.41
N GLY A 128 -16.59 -4.72 3.36
CA GLY A 128 -16.24 -6.15 3.47
C GLY A 128 -15.28 -6.62 2.38
N VAL A 129 -15.45 -6.14 1.15
CA VAL A 129 -14.52 -6.44 0.05
C VAL A 129 -13.08 -6.02 0.39
N LEU A 130 -12.91 -4.86 0.99
CA LEU A 130 -11.59 -4.38 1.43
C LEU A 130 -11.12 -5.10 2.70
N GLN A 131 -11.99 -5.24 3.69
CA GLN A 131 -11.65 -5.89 4.96
C GLN A 131 -11.20 -7.34 4.76
N LYS A 132 -11.91 -8.10 3.94
CA LYS A 132 -11.63 -9.52 3.64
C LYS A 132 -10.71 -9.70 2.44
N SER A 133 -10.36 -8.62 1.75
CA SER A 133 -9.52 -8.65 0.56
C SER A 133 -10.10 -9.56 -0.54
N SER A 134 -11.35 -9.30 -0.94
CA SER A 134 -12.07 -10.17 -1.87
C SER A 134 -11.63 -9.94 -3.32
N ASN A 135 -11.00 -10.94 -3.90
CA ASN A 135 -10.69 -10.99 -5.33
C ASN A 135 -11.99 -11.09 -6.15
N VAL A 136 -12.94 -11.90 -5.68
CA VAL A 136 -14.24 -12.05 -6.36
C VAL A 136 -14.96 -10.72 -6.46
N GLY A 137 -15.00 -9.97 -5.35
CA GLY A 137 -15.67 -8.67 -5.31
C GLY A 137 -15.07 -7.67 -6.29
N VAL A 138 -13.75 -7.45 -6.24
CA VAL A 138 -13.12 -6.46 -7.14
C VAL A 138 -13.12 -6.90 -8.59
N SER A 139 -13.04 -8.21 -8.88
CA SER A 139 -13.13 -8.70 -10.25
C SER A 139 -14.49 -8.41 -10.87
N LYS A 140 -15.57 -8.55 -10.11
CA LYS A 140 -16.92 -8.21 -10.58
C LYS A 140 -17.07 -6.73 -10.83
N LEU A 141 -16.49 -5.88 -10.00
CA LEU A 141 -16.45 -4.44 -10.26
C LEU A 141 -15.69 -4.13 -11.55
N ALA A 142 -14.53 -4.75 -11.75
CA ALA A 142 -13.72 -4.55 -12.95
C ALA A 142 -14.43 -4.98 -14.22
N LEU A 143 -15.12 -6.11 -14.20
CA LEU A 143 -15.86 -6.60 -15.37
C LEU A 143 -17.10 -5.75 -15.68
N ALA A 144 -17.59 -4.97 -14.74
CA ALA A 144 -18.72 -4.05 -14.94
C ALA A 144 -18.28 -2.68 -15.50
N MET A 145 -16.99 -2.45 -15.70
CA MET A 145 -16.46 -1.18 -16.23
C MET A 145 -15.57 -1.43 -17.45
N PRO A 146 -15.35 -0.41 -18.29
CA PRO A 146 -14.41 -0.55 -19.42
C PRO A 146 -12.99 -0.90 -18.91
N SER A 147 -12.24 -1.65 -19.71
CA SER A 147 -10.86 -2.03 -19.35
C SER A 147 -9.95 -0.82 -19.12
N SER A 148 -10.21 0.30 -19.77
CA SER A 148 -9.48 1.55 -19.59
C SER A 148 -9.69 2.22 -18.24
N ALA A 149 -10.78 1.90 -17.53
CA ALA A 149 -11.15 2.60 -16.30
C ALA A 149 -10.11 2.42 -15.19
N LEU A 150 -9.69 1.19 -14.91
CA LEU A 150 -8.67 0.92 -13.89
C LEU A 150 -7.27 1.35 -14.36
N VAL A 151 -6.95 1.14 -15.63
CA VAL A 151 -5.69 1.63 -16.20
C VAL A 151 -5.54 3.13 -15.99
N ASP A 152 -6.60 3.88 -16.22
CA ASP A 152 -6.62 5.32 -16.02
C ASP A 152 -6.52 5.71 -14.54
N THR A 153 -7.31 5.08 -13.66
CA THR A 153 -7.28 5.38 -12.23
C THR A 153 -5.91 5.10 -11.62
N TYR A 154 -5.35 3.93 -11.84
CA TYR A 154 -4.03 3.59 -11.29
C TYR A 154 -2.96 4.57 -11.78
N SER A 155 -3.01 4.95 -13.05
CA SER A 155 -2.09 5.93 -13.63
C SER A 155 -2.23 7.31 -12.98
N ARG A 156 -3.46 7.77 -12.73
CA ARG A 156 -3.71 9.06 -12.07
C ARG A 156 -3.14 9.10 -10.66
N PHE A 157 -3.12 7.97 -9.95
CA PHE A 157 -2.51 7.85 -8.62
C PHE A 157 -0.99 7.65 -8.70
N GLY A 158 -0.40 7.55 -9.88
CA GLY A 158 1.04 7.58 -10.09
C GLY A 158 1.69 6.27 -10.52
N LEU A 159 0.92 5.18 -10.71
CA LEU A 159 1.49 3.92 -11.19
C LEU A 159 1.87 4.04 -12.67
N GLY A 160 3.01 3.45 -13.02
CA GLY A 160 3.60 3.58 -14.35
C GLY A 160 4.34 4.89 -14.61
N LYS A 161 4.34 5.81 -13.65
CA LYS A 161 5.00 7.12 -13.75
C LYS A 161 6.29 7.14 -12.96
N ALA A 162 7.32 7.78 -13.54
CA ALA A 162 8.60 7.99 -12.87
C ALA A 162 8.44 8.74 -11.55
N THR A 163 9.26 8.39 -10.57
CA THR A 163 9.26 9.04 -9.25
C THR A 163 10.15 10.27 -9.19
N ASN A 164 11.11 10.39 -10.11
CA ASN A 164 11.93 11.60 -10.36
C ASN A 164 12.63 12.18 -9.12
N LEU A 165 13.12 11.33 -8.22
CA LEU A 165 13.94 11.79 -7.10
C LEU A 165 15.38 12.12 -7.54
N GLY A 166 15.79 11.70 -8.74
CA GLY A 166 17.14 11.89 -9.24
C GLY A 166 18.15 10.91 -8.67
N LEU A 167 17.70 9.78 -8.13
CA LEU A 167 18.55 8.77 -7.53
C LEU A 167 18.98 7.72 -8.56
N VAL A 168 20.20 7.20 -8.38
CA VAL A 168 20.75 6.18 -9.27
C VAL A 168 19.94 4.88 -9.18
N GLY A 169 19.57 4.32 -10.32
CA GLY A 169 18.84 3.06 -10.39
C GLY A 169 17.33 3.19 -10.17
N GLU A 170 16.82 4.38 -10.10
CA GLU A 170 15.39 4.64 -9.91
C GLU A 170 14.58 4.07 -11.07
N ARG A 171 13.58 3.21 -10.76
CA ARG A 171 12.75 2.53 -11.76
C ARG A 171 11.34 3.10 -11.76
N SER A 172 10.67 2.94 -12.90
CA SER A 172 9.27 3.39 -13.09
C SER A 172 8.26 2.23 -13.09
N GLY A 173 8.71 1.01 -12.76
CA GLY A 173 7.88 -0.17 -12.81
C GLY A 173 7.55 -0.62 -14.24
N LEU A 174 6.58 -1.52 -14.34
CA LEU A 174 6.02 -1.95 -15.63
C LEU A 174 4.53 -1.65 -15.61
N TYR A 175 4.04 -1.01 -16.67
CA TYR A 175 2.66 -0.60 -16.79
C TYR A 175 2.09 -1.00 -18.14
N PRO A 176 0.86 -1.57 -18.20
CA PRO A 176 0.31 -2.06 -19.46
C PRO A 176 0.02 -0.93 -20.45
N GLN A 177 0.39 -1.17 -21.71
CA GLN A 177 0.16 -0.26 -22.83
C GLN A 177 -0.83 -0.82 -23.83
N LYS A 178 -1.38 -2.01 -23.58
CA LYS A 178 -2.28 -2.70 -24.49
C LYS A 178 -3.69 -2.10 -24.46
N GLN A 179 -4.40 -2.25 -25.56
CA GLN A 179 -5.79 -1.77 -25.71
C GLN A 179 -6.80 -2.91 -25.62
N ARG A 180 -6.38 -4.12 -25.95
CA ARG A 180 -7.26 -5.31 -25.89
C ARG A 180 -6.99 -6.10 -24.63
N TRP A 181 -8.05 -6.32 -23.87
CA TRP A 181 -8.02 -7.01 -22.58
C TRP A 181 -9.00 -8.18 -22.60
N SER A 182 -8.53 -9.37 -22.27
CA SER A 182 -9.42 -10.48 -21.97
C SER A 182 -10.09 -10.26 -20.62
N ASP A 183 -11.19 -10.95 -20.37
CA ASP A 183 -11.90 -10.82 -19.10
C ASP A 183 -11.04 -11.26 -17.93
N ILE A 184 -10.24 -12.33 -18.08
CA ILE A 184 -9.33 -12.77 -17.00
C ILE A 184 -8.26 -11.74 -16.73
N GLU A 185 -7.72 -11.09 -17.76
CA GLU A 185 -6.72 -10.02 -17.57
C GLU A 185 -7.32 -8.82 -16.85
N ARG A 186 -8.57 -8.43 -17.18
CA ARG A 186 -9.30 -7.36 -16.49
C ARG A 186 -9.52 -7.71 -15.01
N ALA A 187 -9.93 -8.95 -14.76
CA ALA A 187 -10.16 -9.44 -13.40
C ALA A 187 -8.87 -9.42 -12.58
N THR A 188 -7.79 -10.00 -13.10
CA THR A 188 -6.52 -10.08 -12.37
C THR A 188 -5.87 -8.72 -12.16
N PHE A 189 -6.06 -7.77 -13.10
CA PHE A 189 -5.60 -6.39 -12.94
C PHE A 189 -6.29 -5.69 -11.76
N SER A 190 -7.53 -6.05 -11.46
CA SER A 190 -8.29 -5.49 -10.34
C SER A 190 -7.74 -5.93 -8.98
N PHE A 191 -7.02 -7.02 -8.90
CA PHE A 191 -6.35 -7.43 -7.68
C PHE A 191 -4.83 -7.41 -7.78
N GLY A 192 -4.32 -6.56 -8.70
CA GLY A 192 -2.94 -6.10 -8.69
C GLY A 192 -1.93 -6.94 -9.46
N TYR A 193 -2.39 -7.74 -10.43
CA TYR A 193 -1.52 -8.50 -11.32
C TYR A 193 -1.49 -7.86 -12.72
N GLY A 194 -0.39 -8.07 -13.43
CA GLY A 194 -0.20 -7.51 -14.78
C GLY A 194 0.44 -6.13 -14.80
N LEU A 195 0.96 -5.69 -13.66
CA LEU A 195 1.76 -4.47 -13.54
C LEU A 195 2.83 -4.68 -12.48
N MET A 196 3.87 -3.88 -12.53
CA MET A 196 4.96 -3.89 -11.53
C MET A 196 5.18 -2.50 -10.99
N VAL A 197 5.43 -2.39 -9.70
CA VAL A 197 5.62 -1.11 -8.99
C VAL A 197 6.87 -1.18 -8.13
N THR A 198 7.47 -0.01 -7.85
CA THR A 198 8.47 0.11 -6.78
C THR A 198 7.76 0.44 -5.45
N PRO A 199 8.42 0.16 -4.30
CA PRO A 199 7.88 0.61 -3.01
C PRO A 199 7.63 2.12 -2.98
N LEU A 200 8.49 2.91 -3.60
CA LEU A 200 8.35 4.37 -3.66
C LEU A 200 7.12 4.79 -4.47
N GLN A 201 6.86 4.15 -5.62
CA GLN A 201 5.63 4.41 -6.39
C GLN A 201 4.39 4.10 -5.58
N LEU A 202 4.38 2.98 -4.86
CA LEU A 202 3.24 2.59 -4.03
C LEU A 202 3.04 3.59 -2.87
N ALA A 203 4.12 4.08 -2.27
CA ALA A 203 4.05 5.12 -1.24
C ALA A 203 3.41 6.41 -1.79
N ARG A 204 3.70 6.79 -3.02
CA ARG A 204 3.07 7.94 -3.68
C ARG A 204 1.58 7.71 -3.91
N VAL A 205 1.18 6.51 -4.29
CA VAL A 205 -0.25 6.16 -4.40
C VAL A 205 -0.95 6.40 -3.07
N TYR A 206 -0.37 5.91 -1.97
CA TYR A 206 -0.98 6.03 -0.65
C TYR A 206 -0.91 7.47 -0.10
N ALA A 207 0.11 8.24 -0.45
CA ALA A 207 0.12 9.68 -0.17
C ALA A 207 -1.02 10.42 -0.89
N THR A 208 -1.31 10.03 -2.12
CA THR A 208 -2.44 10.56 -2.89
C THR A 208 -3.79 10.15 -2.29
N ILE A 209 -3.91 8.91 -1.82
CA ILE A 209 -5.10 8.44 -1.07
C ILE A 209 -5.25 9.27 0.21
N GLY A 210 -4.18 9.45 0.97
CA GLY A 210 -4.19 10.22 2.21
C GLY A 210 -4.49 11.71 2.02
N SER A 211 -4.19 12.25 0.86
CA SER A 211 -4.57 13.62 0.46
C SER A 211 -5.99 13.71 -0.08
N TYR A 212 -6.75 12.64 -0.02
CA TYR A 212 -8.10 12.54 -0.57
C TYR A 212 -8.18 12.88 -2.06
N GLY A 213 -7.19 12.41 -2.82
CA GLY A 213 -7.17 12.55 -4.28
C GLY A 213 -6.35 13.71 -4.83
N ILE A 214 -5.47 14.29 -4.03
CA ILE A 214 -4.49 15.28 -4.49
C ILE A 214 -3.17 14.58 -4.76
N TYR A 215 -2.71 14.60 -5.99
CA TYR A 215 -1.43 14.07 -6.42
C TYR A 215 -0.34 15.14 -6.30
N ARG A 216 0.73 14.81 -5.57
CA ARG A 216 1.90 15.66 -5.42
C ARG A 216 3.14 14.93 -5.89
N PRO A 217 4.10 15.60 -6.52
CA PRO A 217 5.39 14.99 -6.80
C PRO A 217 6.09 14.65 -5.47
N LEU A 218 6.82 13.53 -5.47
CA LEU A 218 7.68 13.19 -4.35
C LEU A 218 8.91 14.08 -4.33
N SER A 219 9.42 14.36 -3.14
CA SER A 219 10.64 15.14 -2.97
C SER A 219 11.55 14.49 -1.93
N ILE A 220 12.86 14.45 -2.21
CA ILE A 220 13.89 14.05 -1.26
C ILE A 220 14.54 15.28 -0.59
N THR A 221 14.14 16.46 -1.00
CA THR A 221 14.55 17.73 -0.40
C THR A 221 13.35 18.35 0.32
N LYS A 222 13.65 19.18 1.34
CA LYS A 222 12.59 19.93 2.03
C LYS A 222 11.89 20.87 1.06
N VAL A 223 10.57 20.98 1.20
CA VAL A 223 9.74 21.88 0.42
C VAL A 223 9.00 22.84 1.37
N ASP A 224 8.67 24.01 0.87
CA ASP A 224 7.90 25.00 1.64
C ASP A 224 6.40 24.72 1.49
N PRO A 225 5.68 24.36 2.55
CA PRO A 225 4.24 24.20 2.48
C PRO A 225 3.53 25.56 2.36
N PRO A 226 2.33 25.63 1.75
CA PRO A 226 1.60 24.54 1.18
C PRO A 226 2.15 24.11 -0.19
N VAL A 227 2.11 22.80 -0.48
CA VAL A 227 2.43 22.27 -1.81
C VAL A 227 1.13 22.03 -2.54
N PRO A 228 0.82 22.84 -3.56
CA PRO A 228 -0.35 22.60 -4.38
C PRO A 228 -0.10 21.32 -5.17
N GLY A 229 -1.06 20.45 -5.21
CA GLY A 229 -1.00 19.27 -6.05
C GLY A 229 -2.01 19.38 -7.17
N GLU A 230 -2.22 18.27 -7.84
CA GLU A 230 -3.25 18.12 -8.85
C GLU A 230 -4.35 17.21 -8.30
N ARG A 231 -5.59 17.69 -8.34
CA ARG A 231 -6.72 16.82 -8.01
C ARG A 231 -6.91 15.80 -9.12
N VAL A 232 -6.69 14.55 -8.79
CA VAL A 232 -6.78 13.42 -9.76
C VAL A 232 -8.02 12.57 -9.52
N PHE A 233 -8.70 12.72 -8.39
CA PHE A 233 -9.89 11.97 -8.05
C PHE A 233 -10.78 12.78 -7.10
N PRO A 234 -12.14 12.59 -7.13
CA PRO A 234 -13.05 13.34 -6.26
C PRO A 234 -12.77 13.08 -4.77
N GLU A 235 -12.67 14.16 -3.99
CA GLU A 235 -12.37 14.10 -2.56
C GLU A 235 -13.35 13.21 -1.79
N SER A 236 -14.65 13.39 -2.01
CA SER A 236 -15.69 12.67 -1.29
C SER A 236 -15.58 11.16 -1.45
N ILE A 237 -15.23 10.69 -2.64
CA ILE A 237 -15.09 9.27 -2.95
C ILE A 237 -13.85 8.70 -2.25
N VAL A 238 -12.71 9.40 -2.35
CA VAL A 238 -11.47 8.93 -1.71
C VAL A 238 -11.65 8.91 -0.19
N ARG A 239 -12.26 9.93 0.39
CA ARG A 239 -12.56 10.00 1.81
C ARG A 239 -13.43 8.82 2.27
N THR A 240 -14.47 8.50 1.54
CA THR A 240 -15.33 7.34 1.80
C THR A 240 -14.54 6.03 1.80
N VAL A 241 -13.67 5.84 0.82
CA VAL A 241 -12.88 4.61 0.71
C VAL A 241 -11.80 4.54 1.81
N VAL A 242 -11.18 5.66 2.18
CA VAL A 242 -10.25 5.71 3.33
C VAL A 242 -10.98 5.24 4.60
N HIS A 243 -12.22 5.68 4.80
CA HIS A 243 -13.03 5.22 5.93
C HIS A 243 -13.27 3.69 5.88
N MET A 244 -13.60 3.15 4.71
CA MET A 244 -13.75 1.70 4.53
C MET A 244 -12.45 0.94 4.83
N MET A 245 -11.29 1.51 4.49
CA MET A 245 -9.98 0.90 4.71
C MET A 245 -9.61 0.77 6.20
N GLU A 246 -10.24 1.53 7.09
CA GLU A 246 -10.02 1.39 8.53
C GLU A 246 -10.42 -0.01 9.01
N SER A 247 -11.41 -0.64 8.37
CA SER A 247 -11.88 -1.98 8.71
C SER A 247 -10.79 -3.06 8.59
N VAL A 248 -9.79 -2.84 7.76
CA VAL A 248 -8.70 -3.81 7.53
C VAL A 248 -7.85 -4.00 8.80
N ALA A 249 -7.70 -2.96 9.62
CA ALA A 249 -6.95 -3.00 10.88
C ALA A 249 -7.82 -3.29 12.10
N LEU A 250 -9.11 -3.51 11.91
CA LEU A 250 -10.05 -3.84 12.99
C LEU A 250 -10.24 -5.37 13.08
N PRO A 251 -10.81 -5.86 14.20
CA PRO A 251 -11.11 -7.29 14.33
C PRO A 251 -11.91 -7.81 13.12
N GLY A 252 -11.47 -8.94 12.57
CA GLY A 252 -11.99 -9.50 11.33
C GLY A 252 -11.27 -9.03 10.07
N GLY A 253 -10.43 -8.02 10.15
CA GLY A 253 -9.62 -7.53 9.04
C GLY A 253 -8.30 -8.28 8.88
N GLY A 254 -7.82 -8.35 7.64
CA GLY A 254 -6.57 -9.04 7.31
C GLY A 254 -5.31 -8.35 7.86
N GLY A 255 -5.41 -7.09 8.24
CA GLY A 255 -4.31 -6.29 8.78
C GLY A 255 -4.46 -5.93 10.27
N VAL A 256 -5.22 -6.71 11.03
CA VAL A 256 -5.46 -6.42 12.45
C VAL A 256 -4.17 -6.30 13.27
N LYS A 257 -3.11 -6.99 12.87
CA LYS A 257 -1.80 -6.92 13.53
C LYS A 257 -1.05 -5.61 13.30
N ALA A 258 -1.53 -4.78 12.39
CA ALA A 258 -1.01 -3.41 12.19
C ALA A 258 -1.65 -2.40 13.14
N ALA A 259 -2.69 -2.77 13.87
CA ALA A 259 -3.41 -1.86 14.75
C ALA A 259 -2.49 -1.15 15.74
N ILE A 260 -2.72 0.14 15.93
CA ILE A 260 -1.94 0.99 16.81
C ILE A 260 -2.86 1.53 17.90
N LYS A 261 -2.54 1.23 19.16
CA LYS A 261 -3.35 1.69 20.28
C LYS A 261 -3.48 3.22 20.27
N GLY A 262 -4.72 3.70 20.35
CA GLY A 262 -5.01 5.14 20.40
C GLY A 262 -5.15 5.81 19.02
N TYR A 263 -4.90 5.09 17.92
CA TYR A 263 -4.95 5.67 16.59
C TYR A 263 -5.82 4.87 15.63
N ARG A 264 -6.52 5.59 14.77
CA ARG A 264 -7.22 5.02 13.62
C ARG A 264 -6.26 5.01 12.44
N ILE A 265 -6.16 3.89 11.76
CA ILE A 265 -5.32 3.73 10.56
C ILE A 265 -6.14 3.17 9.41
N ALA A 266 -5.82 3.58 8.21
CA ALA A 266 -6.45 3.09 6.98
C ALA A 266 -5.39 2.39 6.15
N ILE A 267 -5.51 1.07 6.00
CA ILE A 267 -4.45 0.24 5.42
C ILE A 267 -5.00 -0.77 4.43
N LYS A 268 -4.07 -1.37 3.70
CA LYS A 268 -4.30 -2.58 2.91
C LYS A 268 -3.08 -3.48 2.97
N THR A 269 -3.32 -4.75 3.23
CA THR A 269 -2.29 -5.78 3.18
C THR A 269 -2.32 -6.51 1.86
N GLY A 270 -1.22 -7.14 1.51
CA GLY A 270 -1.15 -7.97 0.33
C GLY A 270 -0.01 -8.98 0.40
N THR A 271 -0.14 -10.01 -0.43
CA THR A 271 0.86 -11.05 -0.62
C THR A 271 0.89 -11.40 -2.10
N ALA A 272 2.07 -11.42 -2.68
CA ALA A 272 2.24 -11.83 -4.07
C ALA A 272 3.34 -12.89 -4.18
N LYS A 273 3.23 -13.78 -5.18
CA LYS A 273 4.35 -14.61 -5.57
C LYS A 273 5.37 -13.78 -6.31
N LYS A 274 6.65 -14.07 -6.10
CA LYS A 274 7.71 -13.43 -6.86
C LYS A 274 7.71 -13.90 -8.30
N VAL A 275 8.07 -12.99 -9.19
CA VAL A 275 8.32 -13.29 -10.60
C VAL A 275 9.81 -13.57 -10.74
N GLY A 276 10.15 -14.74 -11.29
CA GLY A 276 11.53 -15.15 -11.54
C GLY A 276 12.14 -14.46 -12.76
N PRO A 277 13.46 -14.68 -13.01
CA PRO A 277 14.16 -14.05 -14.14
C PRO A 277 13.57 -14.37 -15.51
N ASP A 278 12.90 -15.53 -15.63
CA ASP A 278 12.26 -15.99 -16.87
C ASP A 278 10.81 -15.43 -17.03
N GLY A 279 10.36 -14.57 -16.15
CA GLY A 279 9.01 -14.02 -16.16
C GLY A 279 7.93 -14.92 -15.57
N ARG A 280 8.29 -16.11 -15.08
CA ARG A 280 7.35 -17.03 -14.45
C ARG A 280 7.33 -16.87 -12.94
N TYR A 281 6.21 -17.22 -12.31
CA TYR A 281 6.11 -17.24 -10.86
C TYR A 281 6.99 -18.33 -10.27
N ILE A 282 7.68 -18.00 -9.17
CA ILE A 282 8.46 -18.94 -8.38
C ILE A 282 7.80 -19.14 -7.02
N ASN A 283 8.19 -20.18 -6.29
CA ASN A 283 7.59 -20.49 -4.98
C ASN A 283 8.24 -19.67 -3.85
N LYS A 284 8.30 -18.35 -4.05
CA LYS A 284 8.72 -17.36 -3.07
C LYS A 284 7.69 -16.25 -3.04
N TYR A 285 7.55 -15.60 -1.87
CA TYR A 285 6.49 -14.63 -1.65
C TYR A 285 7.06 -13.27 -1.26
N ILE A 286 6.25 -12.25 -1.51
CA ILE A 286 6.48 -10.89 -1.03
C ILE A 286 5.26 -10.52 -0.19
N ALA A 287 5.51 -10.12 1.06
CA ALA A 287 4.47 -9.63 1.96
C ALA A 287 4.56 -8.12 2.08
N TYR A 288 3.44 -7.43 1.97
CA TYR A 288 3.45 -5.98 2.05
C TYR A 288 2.20 -5.43 2.74
N THR A 289 2.38 -4.25 3.35
CA THR A 289 1.31 -3.45 3.95
C THR A 289 1.55 -2.00 3.59
N ALA A 290 0.50 -1.36 3.10
CA ALA A 290 0.51 0.06 2.75
C ALA A 290 -0.66 0.75 3.44
N GLY A 291 -0.49 1.99 3.85
CA GLY A 291 -1.57 2.72 4.50
C GLY A 291 -1.21 4.12 4.89
N VAL A 292 -2.18 4.77 5.51
CA VAL A 292 -2.09 6.15 5.99
C VAL A 292 -2.54 6.25 7.44
N ALA A 293 -2.01 7.20 8.16
CA ALA A 293 -2.39 7.50 9.53
C ALA A 293 -2.11 8.97 9.88
N PRO A 294 -2.82 9.53 10.86
CA PRO A 294 -4.06 9.03 11.46
C PRO A 294 -5.21 9.06 10.44
N ALA A 295 -6.14 8.11 10.50
CA ALA A 295 -7.19 8.02 9.47
C ALA A 295 -8.16 9.20 9.48
N SER A 296 -8.33 9.86 10.62
CA SER A 296 -9.19 11.06 10.76
C SER A 296 -8.68 12.26 9.95
N ASN A 297 -7.35 12.37 9.80
CA ASN A 297 -6.68 13.41 9.04
C ASN A 297 -5.28 12.92 8.66
N PRO A 298 -5.14 12.18 7.56
CA PRO A 298 -3.89 11.53 7.22
C PRO A 298 -2.72 12.52 7.10
N ARG A 299 -1.66 12.22 7.84
CA ARG A 299 -0.40 12.97 7.86
C ARG A 299 0.72 12.22 7.19
N PHE A 300 0.71 10.89 7.31
CA PHE A 300 1.79 10.03 6.83
C PHE A 300 1.24 8.89 5.99
N ALA A 301 1.96 8.56 4.92
CA ALA A 301 1.77 7.35 4.14
C ALA A 301 3.00 6.46 4.33
N LEU A 302 2.77 5.17 4.53
CA LEU A 302 3.83 4.20 4.78
C LEU A 302 3.60 2.95 3.94
N VAL A 303 4.66 2.47 3.32
CA VAL A 303 4.70 1.17 2.63
C VAL A 303 5.82 0.33 3.24
N VAL A 304 5.49 -0.88 3.63
CA VAL A 304 6.44 -1.88 4.12
C VAL A 304 6.40 -3.10 3.21
N VAL A 305 7.54 -3.52 2.72
CA VAL A 305 7.68 -4.69 1.84
C VAL A 305 8.69 -5.64 2.45
N ILE A 306 8.30 -6.88 2.69
CA ILE A 306 9.17 -7.95 3.20
C ILE A 306 9.28 -9.01 2.11
N ASN A 307 10.48 -9.19 1.60
CA ASN A 307 10.80 -10.05 0.47
C ASN A 307 11.26 -11.41 0.95
N ASP A 308 10.58 -12.45 0.49
CA ASP A 308 10.90 -13.86 0.72
C ASP A 308 11.05 -14.22 2.20
N PRO A 309 10.01 -14.05 3.03
CA PRO A 309 10.04 -14.50 4.42
C PRO A 309 10.07 -16.03 4.50
N GLN A 310 10.97 -16.58 5.35
CA GLN A 310 11.24 -18.02 5.45
C GLN A 310 11.04 -18.59 6.86
N ALA A 311 10.36 -17.86 7.75
CA ALA A 311 10.15 -18.29 9.14
C ALA A 311 8.78 -18.96 9.37
N GLY A 312 8.19 -19.55 8.33
CA GLY A 312 6.93 -20.32 8.40
C GLY A 312 5.67 -19.54 8.04
N LYS A 313 5.72 -18.21 8.02
CA LYS A 313 4.60 -17.34 7.61
C LYS A 313 5.03 -16.46 6.45
N TYR A 314 4.12 -16.19 5.51
CA TYR A 314 4.42 -15.39 4.34
C TYR A 314 3.32 -14.38 3.97
N TYR A 315 2.18 -14.41 4.64
CA TYR A 315 1.08 -13.46 4.37
C TYR A 315 1.39 -12.07 4.90
N GLY A 316 0.96 -11.05 4.15
CA GLY A 316 1.11 -9.65 4.54
C GLY A 316 0.56 -9.35 5.92
N GLY A 317 -0.61 -9.88 6.26
CA GLY A 317 -1.23 -9.72 7.57
C GLY A 317 -0.44 -10.33 8.73
N ALA A 318 0.37 -11.35 8.48
CA ALA A 318 1.21 -12.00 9.49
C ALA A 318 2.62 -11.43 9.54
N VAL A 319 3.18 -11.01 8.40
CA VAL A 319 4.59 -10.64 8.25
C VAL A 319 4.79 -9.13 8.22
N SER A 320 4.12 -8.42 7.33
CA SER A 320 4.33 -6.98 7.14
C SER A 320 3.44 -6.08 7.98
N ALA A 321 2.24 -6.55 8.35
CA ALA A 321 1.31 -5.75 9.17
C ALA A 321 1.89 -5.40 10.55
N PRO A 322 2.50 -6.32 11.32
CA PRO A 322 3.14 -5.97 12.59
C PRO A 322 4.24 -4.91 12.44
N VAL A 323 5.01 -4.98 11.37
CA VAL A 323 6.08 -4.01 11.08
C VAL A 323 5.49 -2.64 10.77
N PHE A 324 4.43 -2.59 9.97
CA PHE A 324 3.70 -1.35 9.70
C PHE A 324 3.24 -0.69 11.00
N GLY A 325 2.61 -1.45 11.87
CA GLY A 325 2.12 -0.96 13.17
C GLY A 325 3.25 -0.43 14.06
N ALA A 326 4.37 -1.15 14.13
CA ALA A 326 5.53 -0.73 14.92
C ALA A 326 6.14 0.57 14.38
N ILE A 327 6.33 0.67 13.08
CA ILE A 327 6.89 1.87 12.43
C ILE A 327 5.93 3.04 12.58
N MET A 328 4.68 2.89 12.12
CA MET A 328 3.72 4.00 12.13
C MET A 328 3.41 4.46 13.56
N GLY A 329 3.29 3.53 14.49
CA GLY A 329 3.10 3.87 15.91
C GLY A 329 4.26 4.71 16.46
N GLY A 330 5.49 4.35 16.14
CA GLY A 330 6.69 5.13 16.49
C GLY A 330 6.72 6.51 15.83
N VAL A 331 6.33 6.60 14.57
CA VAL A 331 6.24 7.86 13.82
C VAL A 331 5.21 8.80 14.47
N LEU A 332 4.02 8.31 14.75
CA LEU A 332 2.95 9.11 15.35
C LEU A 332 3.35 9.66 16.72
N ARG A 333 4.01 8.84 17.54
CA ARG A 333 4.52 9.27 18.85
C ARG A 333 5.66 10.29 18.72
N THR A 334 6.63 10.01 17.85
CA THR A 334 7.78 10.90 17.64
C THR A 334 7.35 12.27 17.13
N MET A 335 6.33 12.32 16.31
CA MET A 335 5.81 13.55 15.71
C MET A 335 4.70 14.20 16.56
N ASN A 336 4.43 13.68 17.74
CA ASN A 336 3.41 14.20 18.67
C ASN A 336 2.02 14.34 18.05
N ILE A 337 1.62 13.36 17.28
CA ILE A 337 0.28 13.33 16.67
C ILE A 337 -0.73 12.93 17.74
N GLU A 338 -1.78 13.73 17.89
CA GLU A 338 -2.86 13.42 18.84
C GLU A 338 -3.58 12.12 18.46
N PRO A 339 -3.85 11.25 19.46
CA PRO A 339 -4.68 10.07 19.25
C PRO A 339 -6.07 10.45 18.74
N ASP A 340 -6.53 9.72 17.72
CA ASP A 340 -7.84 9.95 17.09
C ASP A 340 -8.82 8.79 17.27
N ALA A 341 -8.41 7.75 18.01
CA ALA A 341 -9.30 6.66 18.34
C ALA A 341 -10.26 7.07 19.46
N LEU A 342 -11.48 6.51 19.43
CA LEU A 342 -12.48 6.74 20.48
C LEU A 342 -11.97 6.24 21.82
N ALA A 343 -12.37 6.92 22.90
CA ALA A 343 -12.07 6.50 24.26
C ALA A 343 -12.67 5.12 24.54
N THR A 344 -12.07 4.41 25.51
CA THR A 344 -12.58 3.10 25.95
C THR A 344 -14.03 3.20 26.39
N GLY A 345 -14.92 2.42 25.79
CA GLY A 345 -16.37 2.43 26.05
C GLY A 345 -17.20 3.18 25.01
N GLU A 346 -16.60 4.00 24.16
CA GLU A 346 -17.27 4.58 22.99
C GLU A 346 -17.24 3.59 21.82
N LYS A 347 -18.37 3.44 21.15
CA LYS A 347 -18.47 2.54 19.99
C LYS A 347 -18.20 3.33 18.72
N SER A 348 -17.24 2.86 17.91
CA SER A 348 -17.11 3.35 16.54
C SER A 348 -18.27 2.82 15.68
N GLU A 349 -18.60 3.54 14.61
CA GLU A 349 -19.63 3.09 13.67
C GLU A 349 -19.32 1.69 13.10
N PHE A 350 -18.06 1.33 12.91
CA PHE A 350 -17.63 0.02 12.43
C PHE A 350 -17.93 -1.10 13.42
N VAL A 351 -17.80 -0.84 14.72
CA VAL A 351 -18.05 -1.84 15.77
C VAL A 351 -19.56 -2.13 15.85
N ILE A 352 -20.40 -1.12 15.68
CA ILE A 352 -21.87 -1.26 15.70
C ILE A 352 -22.33 -2.12 14.53
N ASN A 353 -21.79 -1.89 13.33
CA ASN A 353 -22.19 -2.62 12.12
C ASN A 353 -21.69 -4.06 12.08
N GLN A 354 -20.64 -4.41 12.83
CA GLN A 354 -20.14 -5.78 12.91
C GLN A 354 -20.94 -6.67 13.89
N GLY A 355 -21.68 -6.07 14.81
CA GLY A 355 -22.50 -6.80 15.78
C GLY A 355 -23.87 -7.24 15.26
N GLU A 356 -24.31 -6.70 14.12
CA GLU A 356 -25.60 -7.00 13.52
C GLU A 356 -25.54 -8.01 12.38
N GLY A 357 -24.34 -8.50 12.03
CA GLY A 357 -24.07 -9.40 10.91
C GLY A 357 -23.80 -10.86 11.26
N THR A 358 -24.26 -11.35 12.41
CA THR A 358 -24.17 -12.77 12.77
C THR A 358 -25.51 -13.45 12.65
#